data_a61dea71a8d01cece68fb0ff21bd4686
#
_entry.id   a61dea71a8d01cece68fb0ff21bd4686
#
_cell.length_a   1.000
_cell.length_b   1.000
_cell.length_c   1.000
_cell.angle_alpha   90.00
_cell.angle_beta   90.00
_cell.angle_gamma   90.00
#
_symmetry.space_group_name_H-M   'P 1'
#
loop_
_entity.id
_entity.type
_entity.pdbx_description
1 polymer ?
#
loop_
_entity_poly.entity_id
_entity_poly.type
_entity_poly.pdbx_seq_one_letter_code
_entity_poly.pdbx_strand_id
1 'polypeptide(L)'
;GKMDLERKGKQSYQGWMSSRLLAFSNGDLQALFDRSDGFYRRQLILTTKEKPVDRVDDPDLSEKMKAEIEGIFLWAFAGLQRLVANNFKFTESQRTKENREAVKRDNNNVFDFLESEGYIRLKADASISSKDCYDIYRMWCEENSLTALKRRSFSDALVAACGKYNLEHCNTITNSAGRRVWGFMGIEAVA
;
A
#
# COMPACT_ATOMS: atom_id res chain seq x y z
N GLY A 1 -0.13 -22.87 0.24
CA GLY A 1 -1.39 -23.58 0.05
C GLY A 1 -1.46 -24.24 -1.32
N LYS A 2 -2.45 -25.12 -1.53
CA LYS A 2 -2.76 -25.63 -2.86
C LYS A 2 -3.39 -24.52 -3.70
N MET A 3 -3.03 -24.46 -4.96
CA MET A 3 -3.63 -23.54 -5.93
C MET A 3 -3.72 -24.22 -7.29
N ASP A 4 -4.64 -23.75 -8.11
CA ASP A 4 -4.79 -24.23 -9.45
C ASP A 4 -3.69 -23.62 -10.33
N LEU A 5 -2.91 -24.48 -10.97
CA LEU A 5 -1.83 -24.12 -11.86
C LEU A 5 -2.30 -24.36 -13.30
N GLU A 6 -2.37 -23.28 -14.07
CA GLU A 6 -2.78 -23.34 -15.47
C GLU A 6 -1.56 -23.37 -16.39
N ARG A 7 -1.68 -24.15 -17.45
CA ARG A 7 -0.69 -24.21 -18.52
C ARG A 7 -1.41 -24.06 -19.86
N LYS A 8 -0.98 -23.12 -20.67
CA LYS A 8 -1.60 -22.88 -21.98
C LYS A 8 -1.67 -24.20 -22.78
N GLY A 9 -2.88 -24.59 -23.20
CA GLY A 9 -3.13 -25.80 -23.98
C GLY A 9 -3.11 -27.11 -23.19
N LYS A 10 -3.10 -27.08 -21.86
CA LYS A 10 -3.20 -28.25 -21.00
C LYS A 10 -4.25 -28.05 -19.91
N GLN A 11 -4.80 -29.14 -19.40
CA GLN A 11 -5.72 -29.10 -18.29
C GLN A 11 -5.03 -28.54 -17.04
N SER A 12 -5.72 -27.68 -16.29
CA SER A 12 -5.24 -27.18 -14.99
C SER A 12 -5.08 -28.31 -13.99
N TYR A 13 -4.12 -28.17 -13.10
CA TYR A 13 -3.91 -29.14 -12.02
C TYR A 13 -3.64 -28.44 -10.70
N GLN A 14 -4.00 -29.07 -9.59
CA GLN A 14 -3.73 -28.56 -8.27
C GLN A 14 -2.31 -28.88 -7.84
N GLY A 15 -1.57 -27.82 -7.49
CA GLY A 15 -0.20 -27.92 -7.01
C GLY A 15 0.04 -27.13 -5.74
N TRP A 16 1.13 -27.46 -5.04
CA TRP A 16 1.62 -26.69 -3.92
C TRP A 16 2.60 -25.61 -4.43
N MET A 17 2.31 -24.36 -4.10
CA MET A 17 3.25 -23.25 -4.34
C MET A 17 3.98 -22.91 -3.05
N SER A 18 5.28 -23.13 -3.05
CA SER A 18 6.21 -22.73 -1.98
C SER A 18 7.15 -21.60 -2.40
N SER A 19 6.95 -21.05 -3.60
CA SER A 19 7.77 -19.97 -4.14
C SER A 19 7.60 -18.66 -3.37
N ARG A 20 8.66 -17.90 -3.32
CA ARG A 20 8.68 -16.51 -2.90
C ARG A 20 8.86 -15.63 -4.12
N LEU A 21 8.15 -14.53 -4.16
CA LEU A 21 8.28 -13.57 -5.23
C LEU A 21 9.37 -12.56 -4.88
N LEU A 22 10.33 -12.40 -5.78
CA LEU A 22 11.29 -11.30 -5.74
C LEU A 22 11.08 -10.46 -7.00
N ALA A 23 10.85 -9.16 -6.80
CA ALA A 23 10.63 -8.22 -7.89
C ALA A 23 11.61 -7.06 -7.79
N PHE A 24 12.07 -6.57 -8.94
CA PHE A 24 12.93 -5.39 -9.06
C PHE A 24 12.19 -4.35 -9.89
N SER A 25 12.22 -3.10 -9.45
CA SER A 25 11.59 -1.99 -10.13
C SER A 25 12.37 -0.70 -9.85
N ASN A 26 12.34 0.22 -10.80
CA ASN A 26 12.82 1.60 -10.62
C ASN A 26 11.69 2.55 -10.16
N GLY A 27 10.46 2.06 -10.08
CA GLY A 27 9.29 2.81 -9.65
C GLY A 27 8.70 2.24 -8.36
N ASP A 28 7.79 3.00 -7.78
CA ASP A 28 7.09 2.61 -6.57
C ASP A 28 6.12 1.46 -6.79
N LEU A 29 5.92 0.66 -5.76
CA LEU A 29 4.98 -0.44 -5.80
C LEU A 29 3.55 0.10 -5.73
N GLN A 30 2.77 -0.12 -6.78
CA GLN A 30 1.36 0.21 -6.80
C GLN A 30 0.49 -1.01 -6.51
N ALA A 31 -0.38 -0.88 -5.50
CA ALA A 31 -1.38 -1.88 -5.18
C ALA A 31 -2.68 -1.59 -5.93
N LEU A 32 -2.91 -2.23 -7.06
CA LEU A 32 -4.07 -1.98 -7.91
C LEU A 32 -5.38 -2.52 -7.29
N PHE A 33 -5.34 -3.68 -6.64
CA PHE A 33 -6.55 -4.38 -6.21
C PHE A 33 -6.62 -4.67 -4.72
N ASP A 34 -5.53 -5.09 -4.08
CA ASP A 34 -5.49 -5.41 -2.66
C ASP A 34 -4.62 -4.40 -1.90
N ARG A 35 -5.29 -3.52 -1.15
CA ARG A 35 -4.66 -2.50 -0.28
C ARG A 35 -4.87 -2.82 1.19
N SER A 36 -5.08 -4.10 1.51
CA SER A 36 -5.26 -4.55 2.90
C SER A 36 -3.94 -4.58 3.67
N ASP A 37 -4.01 -4.49 5.01
CA ASP A 37 -2.86 -4.70 5.87
C ASP A 37 -2.23 -6.10 5.66
N GLY A 38 -3.05 -7.08 5.26
CA GLY A 38 -2.60 -8.42 4.91
C GLY A 38 -1.66 -8.44 3.71
N PHE A 39 -1.88 -7.57 2.74
CA PHE A 39 -1.01 -7.40 1.57
C PHE A 39 0.32 -6.77 1.97
N TYR A 40 0.30 -5.63 2.64
CA TYR A 40 1.53 -4.89 2.98
C TYR A 40 2.43 -5.63 3.98
N ARG A 41 1.87 -6.28 5.01
CA ARG A 41 2.67 -7.02 6.02
C ARG A 41 3.46 -8.21 5.45
N ARG A 42 3.13 -8.66 4.24
CA ARG A 42 3.82 -9.77 3.56
C ARG A 42 4.96 -9.29 2.67
N GLN A 43 5.20 -7.99 2.60
CA GLN A 43 6.19 -7.38 1.73
C GLN A 43 7.39 -6.91 2.54
N LEU A 44 8.57 -7.18 1.99
CA LEU A 44 9.84 -6.59 2.41
C LEU A 44 10.28 -5.65 1.30
N ILE A 45 10.12 -4.34 1.52
CA ILE A 45 10.45 -3.33 0.52
C ILE A 45 11.83 -2.79 0.84
N LEU A 46 12.79 -3.17 -0.01
CA LEU A 46 14.18 -2.77 0.11
C LEU A 46 14.48 -1.71 -0.94
N THR A 47 14.98 -0.56 -0.51
CA THR A 47 15.46 0.49 -1.40
C THR A 47 16.97 0.46 -1.47
N THR A 48 17.52 0.62 -2.65
CA THR A 48 18.96 0.82 -2.85
C THR A 48 19.38 2.20 -2.35
N LYS A 49 20.67 2.38 -2.13
CA LYS A 49 21.23 3.71 -1.88
C LYS A 49 21.15 4.55 -3.16
N GLU A 50 21.10 5.85 -3.01
CA GLU A 50 21.24 6.76 -4.13
C GLU A 50 22.57 6.53 -4.85
N LYS A 51 22.56 6.72 -6.17
CA LYS A 51 23.78 6.61 -6.98
C LYS A 51 24.74 7.73 -6.56
N PRO A 52 25.97 7.44 -6.12
CA PRO A 52 26.98 8.47 -5.88
C PRO A 52 27.20 9.31 -7.14
N VAL A 53 27.45 10.60 -6.96
CA VAL A 53 27.63 11.55 -8.08
C VAL A 53 28.82 11.19 -8.94
N ASP A 54 29.86 10.63 -8.32
CA ASP A 54 31.15 10.24 -8.91
C ASP A 54 31.18 8.74 -9.32
N ARG A 55 30.06 8.04 -9.28
CA ARG A 55 30.01 6.62 -9.66
C ARG A 55 30.35 6.43 -11.14
N VAL A 56 31.37 5.64 -11.38
CA VAL A 56 31.70 5.10 -12.69
C VAL A 56 31.04 3.72 -12.83
N ASP A 57 30.31 3.50 -13.93
CA ASP A 57 29.71 2.19 -14.20
C ASP A 57 30.83 1.20 -14.63
N ASP A 58 30.81 0.01 -14.04
CA ASP A 58 31.79 -1.05 -14.32
C ASP A 58 31.17 -2.06 -15.28
N PRO A 59 31.60 -2.11 -16.54
CA PRO A 59 31.05 -3.04 -17.55
C PRO A 59 31.34 -4.51 -17.19
N ASP A 60 32.40 -4.77 -16.43
CA ASP A 60 32.85 -6.12 -16.09
C ASP A 60 32.34 -6.58 -14.72
N LEU A 61 31.42 -5.84 -14.10
CA LEU A 61 30.91 -6.14 -12.76
C LEU A 61 30.37 -7.58 -12.67
N SER A 62 29.67 -8.05 -13.70
CA SER A 62 29.11 -9.41 -13.74
C SER A 62 30.19 -10.48 -13.65
N GLU A 63 31.29 -10.32 -14.37
CA GLU A 63 32.40 -11.27 -14.36
C GLU A 63 33.17 -11.23 -13.02
N LYS A 64 33.35 -10.05 -12.45
CA LYS A 64 33.93 -9.88 -11.13
C LYS A 64 33.09 -10.58 -10.06
N MET A 65 31.76 -10.41 -10.11
CA MET A 65 30.85 -11.11 -9.20
C MET A 65 30.88 -12.63 -9.36
N LYS A 66 31.00 -13.14 -10.59
CA LYS A 66 31.18 -14.57 -10.82
C LYS A 66 32.47 -15.13 -10.22
N ALA A 67 33.54 -14.37 -10.29
CA ALA A 67 34.83 -14.76 -9.67
C ALA A 67 34.73 -14.81 -8.13
N GLU A 68 33.80 -14.06 -7.52
CA GLU A 68 33.59 -14.01 -6.08
C GLU A 68 32.37 -14.86 -5.60
N ILE A 69 31.88 -15.77 -6.45
CA ILE A 69 30.63 -16.51 -6.20
C ILE A 69 30.65 -17.28 -4.88
N GLU A 70 31.79 -17.82 -4.47
CA GLU A 70 31.95 -18.53 -3.19
C GLU A 70 31.74 -17.59 -1.99
N GLY A 71 32.29 -16.38 -2.04
CA GLY A 71 32.09 -15.36 -1.01
C GLY A 71 30.63 -14.91 -0.94
N ILE A 72 29.99 -14.72 -2.10
CA ILE A 72 28.58 -14.38 -2.18
C ILE A 72 27.71 -15.50 -1.59
N PHE A 73 28.03 -16.77 -1.90
CA PHE A 73 27.33 -17.91 -1.34
C PHE A 73 27.48 -17.97 0.20
N LEU A 74 28.68 -17.81 0.72
CA LEU A 74 28.92 -17.82 2.17
C LEU A 74 28.17 -16.70 2.88
N TRP A 75 28.11 -15.51 2.29
CA TRP A 75 27.33 -14.39 2.80
C TRP A 75 25.83 -14.72 2.84
N ALA A 76 25.29 -15.30 1.75
CA ALA A 76 23.89 -15.72 1.69
C ALA A 76 23.58 -16.84 2.70
N PHE A 77 24.49 -17.80 2.85
CA PHE A 77 24.38 -18.90 3.81
C PHE A 77 24.37 -18.39 5.25
N ALA A 78 25.22 -17.45 5.61
CA ALA A 78 25.17 -16.79 6.92
C ALA A 78 23.83 -16.07 7.17
N GLY A 79 23.23 -15.51 6.11
CA GLY A 79 21.88 -14.95 6.16
C GLY A 79 20.83 -16.00 6.46
N LEU A 80 20.92 -17.17 5.81
CA LEU A 80 20.03 -18.30 6.07
C LEU A 80 20.14 -18.81 7.50
N GLN A 81 21.36 -18.95 8.02
CA GLN A 81 21.58 -19.37 9.41
C GLN A 81 20.89 -18.42 10.40
N ARG A 82 21.00 -17.10 10.19
CA ARG A 82 20.30 -16.11 11.02
C ARG A 82 18.78 -16.25 10.91
N LEU A 83 18.26 -16.48 9.70
CA LEU A 83 16.82 -16.65 9.47
C LEU A 83 16.29 -17.90 10.21
N VAL A 84 17.01 -19.01 10.14
CA VAL A 84 16.67 -20.24 10.86
C VAL A 84 16.72 -20.04 12.38
N ALA A 85 17.78 -19.41 12.89
CA ALA A 85 17.91 -19.09 14.31
C ALA A 85 16.80 -18.15 14.82
N ASN A 86 16.27 -17.29 13.94
CA ASN A 86 15.14 -16.40 14.24
C ASN A 86 13.76 -17.03 13.92
N ASN A 87 13.65 -18.36 13.92
CA ASN A 87 12.42 -19.08 13.62
C ASN A 87 11.75 -18.65 12.30
N PHE A 88 12.54 -18.47 11.25
CA PHE A 88 12.10 -18.04 9.91
C PHE A 88 11.41 -16.66 9.87
N LYS A 89 11.64 -15.82 10.86
CA LYS A 89 11.20 -14.43 10.86
C LYS A 89 12.30 -13.54 10.30
N PHE A 90 12.00 -12.79 9.27
CA PHE A 90 12.93 -11.81 8.71
C PHE A 90 13.21 -10.69 9.71
N THR A 91 14.47 -10.29 9.78
CA THR A 91 14.84 -9.07 10.50
C THR A 91 14.52 -7.87 9.63
N GLU A 92 13.61 -7.03 10.08
CA GLU A 92 13.26 -5.80 9.38
C GLU A 92 14.05 -4.63 9.95
N SER A 93 14.77 -3.92 9.10
CA SER A 93 15.41 -2.65 9.47
C SER A 93 14.35 -1.56 9.63
N GLN A 94 14.69 -0.49 10.33
CA GLN A 94 13.81 0.68 10.44
C GLN A 94 13.46 1.22 9.04
N ARG A 95 14.42 1.32 8.13
CA ARG A 95 14.21 1.74 6.74
C ARG A 95 13.21 0.84 5.99
N THR A 96 13.26 -0.49 6.18
CA THR A 96 12.30 -1.42 5.56
C THR A 96 10.88 -1.16 6.04
N LYS A 97 10.70 -0.86 7.33
CA LYS A 97 9.40 -0.50 7.90
C LYS A 97 8.90 0.82 7.34
N GLU A 98 9.76 1.83 7.29
CA GLU A 98 9.44 3.15 6.73
C GLU A 98 9.06 3.06 5.25
N ASN A 99 9.78 2.29 4.44
CA ASN A 99 9.45 2.04 3.05
C ASN A 99 8.06 1.41 2.90
N ARG A 100 7.73 0.42 3.74
CA ARG A 100 6.40 -0.22 3.70
C ARG A 100 5.29 0.76 4.07
N GLU A 101 5.50 1.57 5.10
CA GLU A 101 4.51 2.59 5.49
C GLU A 101 4.39 3.70 4.44
N ALA A 102 5.47 4.08 3.78
CA ALA A 102 5.44 5.01 2.66
C ALA A 102 4.60 4.46 1.51
N VAL A 103 4.90 3.24 1.02
CA VAL A 103 4.13 2.58 -0.04
C VAL A 103 2.65 2.40 0.35
N LYS A 104 2.37 2.06 1.60
CA LYS A 104 0.99 1.95 2.09
C LYS A 104 0.27 3.29 2.02
N ARG A 105 0.93 4.39 2.40
CA ARG A 105 0.38 5.75 2.34
C ARG A 105 0.16 6.20 0.90
N ASP A 106 1.16 6.01 0.03
CA ASP A 106 1.11 6.41 -1.38
C ASP A 106 0.02 5.65 -2.17
N ASN A 107 -0.29 4.43 -1.73
CA ASN A 107 -1.41 3.66 -2.28
C ASN A 107 -2.78 4.01 -1.66
N ASN A 108 -2.82 4.92 -0.67
CA ASN A 108 -4.03 5.34 0.00
C ASN A 108 -4.38 6.79 -0.39
N ASN A 109 -5.07 6.92 -1.50
CA ASN A 109 -5.48 8.21 -2.06
C ASN A 109 -6.59 8.93 -1.27
N VAL A 110 -6.99 8.40 -0.10
CA VAL A 110 -7.95 9.09 0.78
C VAL A 110 -7.35 10.34 1.41
N PHE A 111 -6.05 10.34 1.69
CA PHE A 111 -5.36 11.54 2.20
C PHE A 111 -5.30 12.63 1.14
N ASP A 112 -4.97 12.27 -0.10
CA ASP A 112 -4.93 13.21 -1.22
C ASP A 112 -6.33 13.80 -1.47
N PHE A 113 -7.36 12.98 -1.35
CA PHE A 113 -8.76 13.41 -1.42
C PHE A 113 -9.09 14.41 -0.31
N LEU A 114 -8.70 14.14 0.95
CA LEU A 114 -8.96 15.04 2.08
C LEU A 114 -8.22 16.39 1.98
N GLU A 115 -7.10 16.41 1.26
CA GLU A 115 -6.27 17.60 1.02
C GLU A 115 -6.60 18.27 -0.33
N SER A 116 -7.51 17.67 -1.13
CA SER A 116 -7.90 18.22 -2.44
C SER A 116 -8.82 19.42 -2.30
N GLU A 117 -8.57 20.45 -3.07
CA GLU A 117 -9.45 21.59 -3.17
C GLU A 117 -10.63 21.33 -4.13
N GLY A 118 -11.79 21.90 -3.84
CA GLY A 118 -12.92 21.92 -4.76
C GLY A 118 -13.93 20.77 -4.60
N TYR A 119 -13.66 19.75 -3.79
CA TYR A 119 -14.57 18.61 -3.58
C TYR A 119 -15.14 18.57 -2.16
N ILE A 120 -14.26 18.78 -1.20
CA ILE A 120 -14.60 18.81 0.23
C ILE A 120 -13.91 19.99 0.90
N ARG A 121 -14.45 20.37 2.06
CA ARG A 121 -13.83 21.37 2.92
C ARG A 121 -13.89 20.90 4.37
N LEU A 122 -12.77 21.02 5.07
CA LEU A 122 -12.71 20.77 6.50
C LEU A 122 -13.28 21.99 7.26
N LYS A 123 -14.34 21.77 8.04
CA LYS A 123 -15.04 22.83 8.78
C LYS A 123 -15.72 22.25 10.01
N ALA A 124 -15.36 22.72 11.19
CA ALA A 124 -15.72 22.14 12.47
C ALA A 124 -17.23 21.89 12.66
N ASP A 125 -18.08 22.82 12.21
CA ASP A 125 -19.54 22.75 12.39
C ASP A 125 -20.27 22.07 11.23
N ALA A 126 -19.53 21.52 10.27
CA ALA A 126 -20.10 20.87 9.12
C ALA A 126 -20.19 19.35 9.31
N SER A 127 -21.03 18.71 8.52
CA SER A 127 -21.18 17.26 8.53
C SER A 127 -21.57 16.72 7.15
N ILE A 128 -21.16 15.48 6.89
CA ILE A 128 -21.49 14.78 5.65
C ILE A 128 -21.84 13.33 5.94
N SER A 129 -22.82 12.76 5.22
CA SER A 129 -23.09 11.34 5.35
C SER A 129 -21.95 10.50 4.76
N SER A 130 -21.70 9.31 5.32
CA SER A 130 -20.70 8.38 4.79
C SER A 130 -20.98 7.98 3.34
N LYS A 131 -22.22 8.03 2.91
CA LYS A 131 -22.60 7.75 1.53
C LYS A 131 -22.18 8.90 0.62
N ASP A 132 -22.59 10.13 0.95
CA ASP A 132 -22.31 11.30 0.12
C ASP A 132 -20.81 11.58 0.05
N CYS A 133 -20.10 11.43 1.17
CA CYS A 133 -18.64 11.52 1.20
C CYS A 133 -17.96 10.51 0.26
N TYR A 134 -18.45 9.27 0.23
CA TYR A 134 -17.92 8.25 -0.67
C TYR A 134 -18.27 8.53 -2.15
N ASP A 135 -19.45 9.04 -2.43
CA ASP A 135 -19.87 9.37 -3.78
C ASP A 135 -18.99 10.51 -4.35
N ILE A 136 -18.69 11.53 -3.54
CA ILE A 136 -17.75 12.62 -3.89
C ILE A 136 -16.33 12.09 -4.09
N TYR A 137 -15.85 11.22 -3.20
CA TYR A 137 -14.55 10.58 -3.35
C TYR A 137 -14.44 9.79 -4.66
N ARG A 138 -15.49 9.08 -5.06
CA ARG A 138 -15.49 8.36 -6.34
C ARG A 138 -15.40 9.32 -7.53
N MET A 139 -16.14 10.41 -7.49
CA MET A 139 -16.10 11.45 -8.53
C MET A 139 -14.69 12.05 -8.63
N TRP A 140 -14.09 12.41 -7.49
CA TRP A 140 -12.71 12.88 -7.44
C TRP A 140 -11.71 11.88 -8.03
N CYS A 141 -11.85 10.59 -7.69
CA CYS A 141 -10.99 9.55 -8.27
C CYS A 141 -11.14 9.45 -9.79
N GLU A 142 -12.37 9.51 -10.30
CA GLU A 142 -12.65 9.42 -11.73
C GLU A 142 -12.03 10.60 -12.48
N GLU A 143 -12.22 11.81 -12.01
CA GLU A 143 -11.66 13.03 -12.62
C GLU A 143 -10.13 13.09 -12.58
N ASN A 144 -9.52 12.48 -11.57
CA ASN A 144 -8.06 12.39 -11.44
C ASN A 144 -7.46 11.09 -12.01
N SER A 145 -8.24 10.29 -12.74
CA SER A 145 -7.80 9.01 -13.31
C SER A 145 -7.24 8.02 -12.27
N LEU A 146 -7.77 8.07 -11.06
CA LEU A 146 -7.40 7.21 -9.94
C LEU A 146 -8.40 6.06 -9.76
N THR A 147 -7.93 4.93 -9.23
CA THR A 147 -8.83 3.84 -8.85
C THR A 147 -9.40 4.05 -7.46
N ALA A 148 -10.72 4.21 -7.37
CA ALA A 148 -11.39 4.38 -6.09
C ALA A 148 -11.31 3.11 -5.21
N LEU A 149 -11.10 3.29 -3.92
CA LEU A 149 -11.23 2.22 -2.93
C LEU A 149 -12.68 1.72 -2.89
N LYS A 150 -12.87 0.47 -2.49
CA LYS A 150 -14.21 -0.03 -2.14
C LYS A 150 -14.76 0.77 -0.95
N ARG A 151 -16.06 0.97 -0.89
CA ARG A 151 -16.74 1.81 0.13
C ARG A 151 -16.30 1.48 1.57
N ARG A 152 -16.17 0.20 1.91
CA ARG A 152 -15.72 -0.21 3.25
C ARG A 152 -14.28 0.23 3.51
N SER A 153 -13.37 -0.04 2.58
CA SER A 153 -11.96 0.34 2.72
C SER A 153 -11.76 1.86 2.77
N PHE A 154 -12.56 2.62 2.01
CA PHE A 154 -12.59 4.08 2.11
C PHE A 154 -13.05 4.53 3.49
N SER A 155 -14.17 3.99 4.00
CA SER A 155 -14.68 4.32 5.33
C SER A 155 -13.67 4.01 6.42
N ASP A 156 -13.05 2.82 6.38
CA ASP A 156 -12.03 2.42 7.36
C ASP A 156 -10.80 3.35 7.31
N ALA A 157 -10.37 3.75 6.12
CA ALA A 157 -9.26 4.69 5.94
C ALA A 157 -9.61 6.09 6.45
N LEU A 158 -10.83 6.57 6.19
CA LEU A 158 -11.28 7.87 6.64
C LEU A 158 -11.45 7.91 8.17
N VAL A 159 -11.97 6.84 8.78
CA VAL A 159 -12.04 6.70 10.24
C VAL A 159 -10.63 6.72 10.86
N ALA A 160 -9.66 6.04 10.25
CA ALA A 160 -8.28 6.08 10.71
C ALA A 160 -7.64 7.48 10.57
N ALA A 161 -8.11 8.28 9.63
CA ALA A 161 -7.65 9.65 9.41
C ALA A 161 -8.30 10.68 10.35
N CYS A 162 -9.39 10.34 11.04
CA CYS A 162 -10.17 11.27 11.86
C CYS A 162 -9.33 12.07 12.85
N GLY A 163 -8.40 11.40 13.56
CA GLY A 163 -7.54 12.07 14.52
C GLY A 163 -6.58 13.11 13.92
N LYS A 164 -6.11 12.87 12.70
CA LYS A 164 -5.20 13.79 11.99
C LYS A 164 -5.92 15.06 11.50
N TYR A 165 -7.17 14.90 11.06
CA TYR A 165 -7.94 15.98 10.43
C TYR A 165 -9.03 16.57 11.33
N ASN A 166 -9.04 16.23 12.62
CA ASN A 166 -10.08 16.65 13.59
C ASN A 166 -11.51 16.33 13.11
N LEU A 167 -11.70 15.16 12.54
CA LEU A 167 -12.99 14.63 12.12
C LEU A 167 -13.55 13.70 13.21
N GLU A 168 -14.86 13.60 13.30
CA GLU A 168 -15.55 12.65 14.18
C GLU A 168 -16.47 11.76 13.35
N HIS A 169 -16.31 10.44 13.48
CA HIS A 169 -17.20 9.46 12.86
C HIS A 169 -18.35 9.12 13.82
N CYS A 170 -19.57 9.50 13.47
CA CYS A 170 -20.75 9.32 14.31
C CYS A 170 -21.99 8.91 13.51
N ASN A 171 -23.04 8.48 14.21
CA ASN A 171 -24.31 8.08 13.63
C ASN A 171 -25.43 9.13 13.87
N THR A 172 -25.06 10.36 14.16
CA THR A 172 -25.97 11.45 14.46
C THR A 172 -26.23 12.38 13.28
N ILE A 173 -25.60 12.10 12.14
CA ILE A 173 -25.74 12.90 10.92
C ILE A 173 -27.14 12.72 10.34
N THR A 174 -27.78 13.81 9.97
CA THR A 174 -29.08 13.79 9.31
C THR A 174 -28.86 13.95 7.80
N ASN A 175 -29.32 13.00 7.02
CA ASN A 175 -29.27 13.07 5.55
C ASN A 175 -30.37 14.00 5.00
N SER A 176 -30.35 14.25 3.68
CA SER A 176 -31.35 15.07 2.97
C SER A 176 -32.81 14.58 3.12
N ALA A 177 -33.01 13.31 3.50
CA ALA A 177 -34.31 12.72 3.76
C ALA A 177 -34.75 12.80 5.25
N GLY A 178 -34.01 13.52 6.11
CA GLY A 178 -34.30 13.67 7.53
C GLY A 178 -34.00 12.42 8.38
N ARG A 179 -33.31 11.44 7.84
CA ARG A 179 -32.96 10.19 8.55
C ARG A 179 -31.57 10.26 9.16
N ARG A 180 -31.44 9.73 10.39
CA ARG A 180 -30.12 9.57 11.02
C ARG A 180 -29.33 8.50 10.29
N VAL A 181 -28.09 8.82 9.93
CA VAL A 181 -27.15 7.96 9.20
C VAL A 181 -25.75 8.11 9.78
N TRP A 182 -24.91 7.12 9.52
CA TRP A 182 -23.48 7.23 9.79
C TRP A 182 -22.84 8.26 8.84
N GLY A 183 -21.94 9.06 9.40
CA GLY A 183 -21.21 10.07 8.64
C GLY A 183 -20.05 10.66 9.45
N PHE A 184 -19.56 11.77 8.97
CA PHE A 184 -18.40 12.46 9.55
C PHE A 184 -18.78 13.90 9.87
N MET A 185 -18.43 14.34 11.08
CA MET A 185 -18.44 15.75 11.46
C MET A 185 -17.07 16.35 11.18
N GLY A 186 -17.03 17.65 10.97
CA GLY A 186 -15.79 18.36 10.65
C GLY A 186 -15.49 18.48 9.14
N ILE A 187 -16.42 18.05 8.27
CA ILE A 187 -16.24 18.04 6.82
C ILE A 187 -17.55 18.33 6.10
N GLU A 188 -17.51 19.13 5.04
CA GLU A 188 -18.63 19.40 4.13
C GLU A 188 -18.25 19.16 2.68
N ALA A 189 -19.23 18.89 1.82
CA ALA A 189 -19.08 18.93 0.38
C ALA A 189 -18.90 20.38 -0.08
N VAL A 190 -18.03 20.62 -1.03
CA VAL A 190 -17.98 21.87 -1.78
C VAL A 190 -18.95 21.73 -2.94
N ALA A 191 -20.00 22.59 -2.94
CA ALA A 191 -21.03 22.57 -3.96
C ALA A 191 -20.51 23.17 -5.30
#